data_c2dc8097678acb8dc16ff64ae5b7db79
#
_entry.id   c2dc8097678acb8dc16ff64ae5b7db79
#
_cell.length_a   1.000
_cell.length_b   1.000
_cell.length_c   1.000
_cell.angle_alpha   90.00
_cell.angle_beta   90.00
_cell.angle_gamma   90.00
#
_symmetry.space_group_name_H-M   'P 1'
#
loop_
_entity.id
_entity.type
_entity.pdbx_description
1 polymer ?
#
loop_
_entity_poly.entity_id
_entity_poly.type
_entity_poly.pdbx_seq_one_letter_code
_entity_poly.pdbx_strand_id
1 'polypeptide(L)'
;SAYVVWDRLVSPSVNANPTAFPVTPAFRGPAWFSATADGGKTWSPARMIYDPGEKNQTIDNQIVVEPAGTATGTLVDGFVQILTKGGKGNPSAVSNVAVIRSADGGATWSKPVIVSQLTSAPVTIGGAAVRTGDGIPAFTADPATGDLYAVWQDGRFSPDGQAKIALSRSTDGGLHWSTPVRIDQSPGDVPAFTPQVTINADGTIGVSYYDLQNATATAPGLTDAYLVTCPAATSDCSNPASWAAGGQTLLSTTGPFDMTTAPNAEGFFVGDYEGLTSTGSTFDPFFVMARPIATKGPTDPFASTAG
;
A
#
# COMPACT_ATOMS: atom_id res chain seq x y z
N SER A 1 22.44 5.05 -9.27
CA SER A 1 21.83 3.73 -9.53
C SER A 1 20.31 3.85 -9.41
N ALA A 2 19.58 2.97 -10.09
CA ALA A 2 18.15 2.76 -9.90
C ALA A 2 17.86 1.27 -9.88
N TYR A 3 16.76 0.92 -9.26
CA TYR A 3 16.33 -0.45 -9.02
C TYR A 3 14.87 -0.63 -9.41
N VAL A 4 14.51 -1.82 -9.88
CA VAL A 4 13.13 -2.18 -10.19
C VAL A 4 12.84 -3.58 -9.67
N VAL A 5 11.68 -3.73 -9.07
CA VAL A 5 11.12 -5.00 -8.59
C VAL A 5 9.74 -5.21 -9.21
N TRP A 6 9.35 -6.44 -9.39
CA TRP A 6 8.01 -6.81 -9.86
C TRP A 6 7.71 -8.26 -9.52
N ASP A 7 6.46 -8.61 -9.43
CA ASP A 7 6.01 -9.99 -9.41
C ASP A 7 5.78 -10.51 -10.85
N ARG A 8 5.93 -11.80 -11.01
CA ARG A 8 5.65 -12.47 -12.27
C ARG A 8 4.80 -13.71 -12.04
N LEU A 9 3.54 -13.64 -12.43
CA LEU A 9 2.65 -14.79 -12.33
C LEU A 9 3.08 -15.89 -13.32
N VAL A 10 3.33 -17.07 -12.78
CA VAL A 10 3.67 -18.28 -13.54
C VAL A 10 2.47 -19.21 -13.49
N SER A 11 1.85 -19.42 -14.66
CA SER A 11 0.74 -20.35 -14.79
C SER A 11 1.24 -21.80 -14.67
N PRO A 12 0.56 -22.66 -13.90
CA PRO A 12 0.92 -24.08 -13.80
C PRO A 12 0.67 -24.84 -15.11
N SER A 13 -0.18 -24.33 -15.99
CA SER A 13 -0.44 -24.88 -17.31
C SER A 13 -1.09 -23.85 -18.23
N VAL A 14 -1.06 -24.09 -19.54
CA VAL A 14 -1.74 -23.25 -20.55
C VAL A 14 -3.28 -23.24 -20.40
N ASN A 15 -3.83 -24.19 -19.67
CA ASN A 15 -5.26 -24.32 -19.41
C ASN A 15 -5.66 -23.79 -18.02
N ALA A 16 -4.74 -23.19 -17.25
CA ALA A 16 -5.06 -22.60 -15.97
C ALA A 16 -6.05 -21.45 -16.14
N ASN A 17 -7.11 -21.46 -15.35
CA ASN A 17 -8.10 -20.40 -15.38
C ASN A 17 -7.57 -19.17 -14.61
N PRO A 18 -7.27 -18.05 -15.27
CA PRO A 18 -6.81 -16.84 -14.60
C PRO A 18 -7.87 -16.22 -13.68
N THR A 19 -9.15 -16.50 -13.91
CA THR A 19 -10.25 -15.98 -13.07
C THR A 19 -10.49 -16.83 -11.82
N ALA A 20 -9.77 -17.92 -11.62
CA ALA A 20 -9.84 -18.71 -10.37
C ALA A 20 -9.11 -18.01 -9.21
N PHE A 21 -8.44 -16.90 -9.44
CA PHE A 21 -7.93 -15.99 -8.44
C PHE A 21 -9.10 -15.15 -7.85
N PRO A 22 -9.22 -14.92 -6.52
CA PRO A 22 -8.27 -15.24 -5.45
C PRO A 22 -8.57 -16.54 -4.69
N VAL A 23 -9.61 -17.29 -5.06
CA VAL A 23 -10.14 -18.41 -4.25
C VAL A 23 -9.21 -19.64 -4.27
N THR A 24 -8.49 -19.83 -5.39
CA THR A 24 -7.43 -20.83 -5.51
C THR A 24 -6.30 -20.25 -6.32
N PRO A 25 -5.22 -19.75 -5.69
CA PRO A 25 -4.06 -19.31 -6.45
C PRO A 25 -3.51 -20.52 -7.22
N ALA A 26 -3.90 -20.61 -8.50
CA ALA A 26 -3.35 -21.60 -9.41
C ALA A 26 -1.93 -21.20 -9.83
N PHE A 27 -1.59 -19.94 -9.63
CA PHE A 27 -0.33 -19.35 -10.09
C PHE A 27 0.72 -19.33 -8.97
N ARG A 28 1.97 -19.44 -9.38
CA ARG A 28 3.14 -19.12 -8.58
C ARG A 28 3.55 -17.69 -8.94
N GLY A 29 3.78 -16.84 -7.95
CA GLY A 29 4.13 -15.43 -8.14
C GLY A 29 5.46 -15.08 -7.47
N PRO A 30 6.64 -15.41 -8.07
CA PRO A 30 7.93 -14.99 -7.54
C PRO A 30 8.19 -13.50 -7.78
N ALA A 31 8.96 -12.90 -6.87
CA ALA A 31 9.50 -11.55 -7.02
C ALA A 31 10.75 -11.54 -7.90
N TRP A 32 10.86 -10.54 -8.77
CA TRP A 32 11.94 -10.34 -9.72
C TRP A 32 12.59 -8.97 -9.53
N PHE A 33 13.83 -8.85 -9.97
CA PHE A 33 14.65 -7.65 -9.78
C PHE A 33 15.53 -7.38 -10.99
N SER A 34 15.78 -6.10 -11.26
CA SER A 34 16.81 -5.60 -12.14
C SER A 34 17.35 -4.27 -11.62
N ALA A 35 18.59 -3.93 -11.97
CA ALA A 35 19.26 -2.72 -11.53
C ALA A 35 20.02 -2.04 -12.68
N THR A 36 20.18 -0.72 -12.58
CA THR A 36 21.05 0.08 -13.45
C THR A 36 22.04 0.90 -12.62
N ALA A 37 23.26 1.03 -13.10
CA ALA A 37 24.30 1.86 -12.50
C ALA A 37 24.66 3.08 -13.37
N ASP A 38 24.08 3.22 -14.56
CA ASP A 38 24.45 4.21 -15.58
C ASP A 38 23.30 5.17 -15.94
N GLY A 39 22.35 5.36 -15.02
CA GLY A 39 21.20 6.24 -15.20
C GLY A 39 20.13 5.67 -16.12
N GLY A 40 19.99 4.35 -16.19
CA GLY A 40 18.95 3.68 -16.97
C GLY A 40 19.33 3.35 -18.41
N LYS A 41 20.58 3.59 -18.83
CA LYS A 41 21.03 3.28 -20.18
C LYS A 41 21.17 1.78 -20.42
N THR A 42 21.65 1.06 -19.40
CA THR A 42 21.69 -0.39 -19.39
C THR A 42 21.12 -0.93 -18.07
N TRP A 43 20.49 -2.11 -18.14
CA TRP A 43 19.93 -2.80 -17.00
C TRP A 43 20.54 -4.19 -16.87
N SER A 44 20.75 -4.63 -15.64
CA SER A 44 21.14 -6.01 -15.37
C SER A 44 20.09 -7.00 -15.90
N PRO A 45 20.47 -8.23 -16.27
CA PRO A 45 19.46 -9.25 -16.55
C PRO A 45 18.48 -9.42 -15.40
N ALA A 46 17.18 -9.51 -15.73
CA ALA A 46 16.14 -9.79 -14.76
C ALA A 46 16.43 -11.12 -14.03
N ARG A 47 16.33 -11.12 -12.72
CA ARG A 47 16.53 -12.32 -11.91
C ARG A 47 15.47 -12.44 -10.83
N MET A 48 15.13 -13.66 -10.50
CA MET A 48 14.25 -13.99 -9.39
C MET A 48 15.00 -13.76 -8.08
N ILE A 49 14.41 -12.98 -7.17
CA ILE A 49 14.99 -12.63 -5.87
C ILE A 49 14.29 -13.32 -4.71
N TYR A 50 13.01 -13.68 -4.89
CA TYR A 50 12.28 -14.49 -3.93
C TYR A 50 11.25 -15.35 -4.65
N ASP A 51 11.14 -16.58 -4.19
CA ASP A 51 10.18 -17.56 -4.66
C ASP A 51 9.34 -18.08 -3.49
N PRO A 52 8.06 -17.72 -3.42
CA PRO A 52 7.17 -18.19 -2.34
C PRO A 52 6.77 -19.66 -2.48
N GLY A 53 7.13 -20.32 -3.61
CA GLY A 53 6.77 -21.70 -3.91
C GLY A 53 5.47 -21.84 -4.71
N GLU A 54 5.16 -23.11 -5.04
CA GLU A 54 3.96 -23.44 -5.81
C GLU A 54 2.68 -22.99 -5.12
N LYS A 55 1.76 -22.40 -5.89
CA LYS A 55 0.47 -21.87 -5.43
C LYS A 55 0.57 -20.73 -4.43
N ASN A 56 1.73 -20.13 -4.28
CA ASN A 56 1.98 -18.98 -3.44
C ASN A 56 2.44 -17.82 -4.32
N GLN A 57 2.21 -16.58 -3.84
CA GLN A 57 2.48 -15.39 -4.63
C GLN A 57 3.10 -14.29 -3.78
N THR A 58 3.90 -13.44 -4.41
CA THR A 58 4.10 -12.05 -4.02
C THR A 58 3.27 -11.19 -4.96
N ILE A 59 2.71 -10.10 -4.47
CA ILE A 59 2.08 -9.05 -5.28
C ILE A 59 2.45 -7.69 -4.73
N ASP A 60 2.39 -6.67 -5.58
CA ASP A 60 2.65 -5.27 -5.24
C ASP A 60 4.03 -5.03 -4.66
N ASN A 61 5.05 -5.61 -5.30
CA ASN A 61 6.44 -5.41 -4.92
C ASN A 61 6.84 -3.93 -5.05
N GLN A 62 7.35 -3.35 -3.97
CA GLN A 62 7.86 -1.98 -3.90
C GLN A 62 9.25 -1.97 -3.30
N ILE A 63 10.20 -1.30 -3.97
CA ILE A 63 11.56 -1.20 -3.49
C ILE A 63 11.81 0.16 -2.84
N VAL A 64 12.31 0.14 -1.61
CA VAL A 64 12.86 1.30 -0.92
C VAL A 64 14.36 1.10 -0.72
N VAL A 65 15.09 2.20 -0.71
CA VAL A 65 16.53 2.22 -0.50
C VAL A 65 16.79 2.93 0.82
N GLU A 66 17.36 2.22 1.80
CA GLU A 66 17.82 2.87 3.02
C GLU A 66 18.94 3.86 2.70
N PRO A 67 18.93 5.06 3.30
CA PRO A 67 19.95 6.06 3.07
C PRO A 67 21.33 5.56 3.50
N ALA A 68 22.36 5.98 2.77
CA ALA A 68 23.76 5.70 3.10
C ALA A 68 24.10 6.33 4.44
N GLY A 69 24.52 5.53 5.42
CA GLY A 69 24.91 5.99 6.76
C GLY A 69 24.36 5.16 7.90
N THR A 70 23.23 4.48 7.75
CA THR A 70 22.64 3.61 8.76
C THR A 70 22.87 2.12 8.47
N ALA A 71 22.72 1.69 7.24
CA ALA A 71 23.17 0.40 6.71
C ALA A 71 23.36 0.58 5.21
N THR A 72 24.51 1.09 4.82
CA THR A 72 24.90 1.58 3.50
C THR A 72 24.18 0.94 2.32
N GLY A 73 23.09 1.58 1.85
CA GLY A 73 22.45 1.19 0.61
C GLY A 73 21.72 -0.15 0.65
N THR A 74 21.19 -0.55 1.81
CA THR A 74 20.31 -1.72 1.91
C THR A 74 19.06 -1.49 1.06
N LEU A 75 18.78 -2.43 0.18
CA LEU A 75 17.54 -2.47 -0.56
C LEU A 75 16.52 -3.26 0.25
N VAL A 76 15.30 -2.75 0.33
CA VAL A 76 14.17 -3.43 0.97
C VAL A 76 13.05 -3.54 -0.05
N ASP A 77 12.69 -4.75 -0.43
CA ASP A 77 11.53 -5.04 -1.27
C ASP A 77 10.37 -5.45 -0.38
N GLY A 78 9.33 -4.63 -0.35
CA GLY A 78 8.10 -4.87 0.40
C GLY A 78 6.97 -5.32 -0.52
N PHE A 79 6.12 -6.25 -0.04
CA PHE A 79 5.07 -6.87 -0.85
C PHE A 79 3.98 -7.52 0.01
N VAL A 80 2.87 -7.88 -0.61
CA VAL A 80 1.93 -8.85 -0.04
C VAL A 80 2.40 -10.26 -0.37
N GLN A 81 2.63 -11.07 0.66
CA GLN A 81 2.88 -12.50 0.53
C GLN A 81 1.58 -13.26 0.70
N ILE A 82 1.15 -13.99 -0.32
CA ILE A 82 -0.03 -14.86 -0.28
C ILE A 82 0.43 -16.31 -0.20
N LEU A 83 0.08 -16.98 0.90
CA LEU A 83 0.42 -18.37 1.15
C LEU A 83 -0.85 -19.22 1.18
N THR A 84 -0.94 -20.16 0.25
CA THR A 84 -2.04 -21.13 0.22
C THR A 84 -1.89 -22.13 1.35
N LYS A 85 -2.94 -22.29 2.13
CA LYS A 85 -3.08 -23.27 3.20
C LYS A 85 -4.25 -24.21 2.89
N GLY A 86 -4.25 -25.40 3.49
CA GLY A 86 -5.30 -26.38 3.31
C GLY A 86 -5.06 -27.30 2.10
N GLY A 87 -5.82 -28.41 2.09
CA GLY A 87 -5.73 -29.44 1.06
C GLY A 87 -6.75 -29.27 -0.05
N LYS A 88 -6.74 -30.23 -0.99
CA LYS A 88 -7.70 -30.35 -2.08
C LYS A 88 -9.12 -30.48 -1.51
N GLY A 89 -9.95 -29.45 -1.69
CA GLY A 89 -11.34 -29.40 -1.20
C GLY A 89 -11.63 -28.32 -0.14
N ASN A 90 -10.62 -27.76 0.51
CA ASN A 90 -10.78 -26.60 1.40
C ASN A 90 -9.53 -25.69 1.34
N PRO A 91 -9.27 -25.06 0.20
CA PRO A 91 -8.18 -24.13 0.08
C PRO A 91 -8.49 -22.85 0.88
N SER A 92 -7.54 -22.38 1.66
CA SER A 92 -7.54 -21.07 2.28
C SER A 92 -6.23 -20.37 1.97
N ALA A 93 -6.21 -19.06 2.04
CA ALA A 93 -5.00 -18.28 1.90
C ALA A 93 -4.74 -17.48 3.17
N VAL A 94 -3.46 -17.29 3.48
CA VAL A 94 -3.00 -16.33 4.48
C VAL A 94 -2.20 -15.29 3.74
N SER A 95 -2.59 -14.03 3.91
CA SER A 95 -1.88 -12.89 3.35
C SER A 95 -1.09 -12.18 4.45
N ASN A 96 0.14 -11.81 4.13
CA ASN A 96 1.01 -11.06 5.03
C ASN A 96 1.57 -9.84 4.29
N VAL A 97 1.73 -8.72 4.98
CA VAL A 97 2.70 -7.70 4.60
C VAL A 97 4.08 -8.24 4.97
N ALA A 98 5.00 -8.29 4.02
CA ALA A 98 6.32 -8.86 4.21
C ALA A 98 7.40 -8.06 3.49
N VAL A 99 8.65 -8.21 3.90
CA VAL A 99 9.81 -7.62 3.24
C VAL A 99 10.92 -8.63 3.05
N ILE A 100 11.73 -8.47 2.00
CA ILE A 100 13.05 -9.08 1.84
C ILE A 100 14.10 -7.98 1.70
N ARG A 101 15.35 -8.28 2.05
CA ARG A 101 16.41 -7.28 2.17
C ARG A 101 17.67 -7.72 1.42
N SER A 102 18.38 -6.74 0.85
CA SER A 102 19.69 -6.95 0.24
C SER A 102 20.66 -5.89 0.73
N ALA A 103 21.78 -6.32 1.32
CA ALA A 103 22.85 -5.45 1.80
C ALA A 103 24.01 -5.30 0.78
N ASP A 104 23.89 -5.91 -0.41
CA ASP A 104 24.94 -6.00 -1.43
C ASP A 104 24.47 -5.49 -2.80
N GLY A 105 23.59 -4.49 -2.80
CA GLY A 105 23.08 -3.86 -4.02
C GLY A 105 22.18 -4.77 -4.86
N GLY A 106 21.50 -5.70 -4.20
CA GLY A 106 20.59 -6.67 -4.81
C GLY A 106 21.30 -7.97 -5.23
N ALA A 107 22.59 -8.21 -4.95
CA ALA A 107 23.28 -9.43 -5.33
C ALA A 107 22.71 -10.66 -4.62
N THR A 108 22.44 -10.55 -3.33
CA THR A 108 21.74 -11.57 -2.54
C THR A 108 20.58 -10.97 -1.77
N TRP A 109 19.60 -11.81 -1.42
CA TRP A 109 18.39 -11.40 -0.70
C TRP A 109 18.11 -12.30 0.49
N SER A 110 17.57 -11.72 1.54
CA SER A 110 17.20 -12.43 2.76
C SER A 110 15.98 -13.34 2.55
N LYS A 111 15.69 -14.17 3.53
CA LYS A 111 14.35 -14.76 3.69
C LYS A 111 13.35 -13.64 4.04
N PRO A 112 12.04 -13.85 3.75
CA PRO A 112 11.02 -12.89 4.14
C PRO A 112 10.97 -12.67 5.64
N VAL A 113 10.84 -11.39 6.02
CA VAL A 113 10.47 -10.94 7.35
C VAL A 113 9.01 -10.51 7.28
N ILE A 114 8.17 -11.06 8.14
CA ILE A 114 6.75 -10.71 8.20
C ILE A 114 6.60 -9.42 9.00
N VAL A 115 6.08 -8.38 8.35
CA VAL A 115 5.69 -7.13 9.01
C VAL A 115 4.44 -7.38 9.83
N SER A 116 3.41 -7.93 9.20
CA SER A 116 2.16 -8.30 9.85
C SER A 116 1.35 -9.28 8.99
N GLN A 117 0.55 -10.13 9.62
CA GLN A 117 -0.52 -10.81 8.93
C GLN A 117 -1.60 -9.77 8.58
N LEU A 118 -2.13 -9.82 7.35
CA LEU A 118 -3.24 -9.00 6.91
C LEU A 118 -4.58 -9.51 7.44
N THR A 119 -5.46 -8.58 7.81
CA THR A 119 -6.87 -8.84 8.03
C THR A 119 -7.65 -8.16 6.91
N SER A 120 -8.14 -8.94 5.94
CA SER A 120 -8.92 -8.42 4.82
C SER A 120 -10.09 -7.57 5.31
N ALA A 121 -10.32 -6.45 4.64
CA ALA A 121 -11.33 -5.46 4.99
C ALA A 121 -11.97 -4.89 3.72
N PRO A 122 -12.81 -5.68 3.02
CA PRO A 122 -13.44 -5.23 1.79
C PRO A 122 -14.36 -4.04 2.06
N VAL A 123 -14.30 -3.03 1.18
CA VAL A 123 -15.17 -1.85 1.24
C VAL A 123 -16.39 -2.08 0.35
N THR A 124 -17.59 -1.74 0.83
CA THR A 124 -18.82 -1.82 0.07
C THR A 124 -19.67 -0.57 0.21
N ILE A 125 -20.40 -0.22 -0.84
CA ILE A 125 -21.38 0.87 -0.86
C ILE A 125 -22.72 0.28 -1.33
N GLY A 126 -23.72 0.29 -0.46
CA GLY A 126 -25.04 -0.28 -0.76
C GLY A 126 -24.98 -1.77 -1.13
N GLY A 127 -24.01 -2.52 -0.63
CA GLY A 127 -23.78 -3.93 -0.94
C GLY A 127 -22.97 -4.19 -2.21
N ALA A 128 -22.63 -3.16 -2.99
CA ALA A 128 -21.72 -3.27 -4.13
C ALA A 128 -20.27 -3.07 -3.67
N ALA A 129 -19.34 -3.84 -4.22
CA ALA A 129 -17.92 -3.74 -3.88
C ALA A 129 -17.31 -2.41 -4.37
N VAL A 130 -16.41 -1.86 -3.56
CA VAL A 130 -15.41 -0.88 -3.99
C VAL A 130 -14.09 -1.63 -4.15
N ARG A 131 -13.48 -1.57 -5.33
CA ARG A 131 -12.16 -2.16 -5.55
C ARG A 131 -11.10 -1.20 -5.01
N THR A 132 -10.45 -1.59 -3.92
CA THR A 132 -9.48 -0.77 -3.19
C THR A 132 -8.07 -1.37 -3.17
N GLY A 133 -7.89 -2.53 -3.85
CA GLY A 133 -6.66 -3.31 -3.74
C GLY A 133 -6.52 -4.11 -2.44
N ASP A 134 -7.45 -4.01 -1.49
CA ASP A 134 -7.57 -4.69 -0.18
C ASP A 134 -6.25 -5.22 0.40
N GLY A 135 -5.54 -4.37 1.14
CA GLY A 135 -4.30 -4.74 1.83
C GLY A 135 -3.02 -4.52 1.03
N ILE A 136 -3.08 -3.89 -0.15
CA ILE A 136 -1.88 -3.41 -0.86
C ILE A 136 -1.11 -2.45 0.06
N PRO A 137 0.17 -2.78 0.42
CA PRO A 137 0.95 -1.92 1.29
C PRO A 137 1.67 -0.82 0.50
N ALA A 138 1.95 0.29 1.17
CA ALA A 138 2.93 1.26 0.72
C ALA A 138 4.08 1.36 1.72
N PHE A 139 5.30 1.59 1.21
CA PHE A 139 6.52 1.63 2.02
C PHE A 139 7.28 2.93 1.80
N THR A 140 7.93 3.42 2.84
CA THR A 140 8.88 4.52 2.76
C THR A 140 10.02 4.33 3.75
N ALA A 141 11.16 5.01 3.48
CA ALA A 141 12.31 5.06 4.38
C ALA A 141 12.56 6.51 4.79
N ASP A 142 12.82 6.75 6.07
CA ASP A 142 13.23 8.04 6.55
C ASP A 142 14.66 8.34 6.07
N PRO A 143 14.88 9.39 5.26
CA PRO A 143 16.21 9.71 4.74
C PRO A 143 17.22 10.13 5.80
N ALA A 144 16.76 10.53 6.99
CA ALA A 144 17.65 10.99 8.07
C ALA A 144 18.02 9.84 9.03
N THR A 145 17.08 8.95 9.36
CA THR A 145 17.28 7.90 10.38
C THR A 145 17.44 6.51 9.78
N GLY A 146 16.93 6.28 8.57
CA GLY A 146 16.84 4.96 7.96
C GLY A 146 15.66 4.12 8.47
N ASP A 147 14.81 4.69 9.31
CA ASP A 147 13.60 4.00 9.76
C ASP A 147 12.67 3.71 8.58
N LEU A 148 12.11 2.52 8.59
CA LEU A 148 11.16 2.08 7.58
C LEU A 148 9.74 2.17 8.12
N TYR A 149 8.82 2.57 7.26
CA TYR A 149 7.40 2.61 7.55
C TYR A 149 6.63 1.86 6.48
N ALA A 150 5.68 1.04 6.92
CA ALA A 150 4.74 0.34 6.06
C ALA A 150 3.31 0.73 6.46
N VAL A 151 2.47 1.07 5.48
CA VAL A 151 1.04 1.33 5.69
C VAL A 151 0.21 0.44 4.79
N TRP A 152 -0.98 0.04 5.25
CA TRP A 152 -1.91 -0.79 4.47
C TRP A 152 -3.33 -0.69 5.01
N GLN A 153 -4.30 -1.08 4.20
CA GLN A 153 -5.70 -1.26 4.61
C GLN A 153 -5.84 -2.54 5.44
N ASP A 154 -6.50 -2.46 6.62
CA ASP A 154 -6.63 -3.58 7.54
C ASP A 154 -7.93 -3.53 8.36
N GLY A 155 -8.59 -4.67 8.53
CA GLY A 155 -9.85 -4.78 9.27
C GLY A 155 -9.71 -4.97 10.79
N ARG A 156 -8.49 -5.17 11.31
CA ARG A 156 -8.27 -5.50 12.75
C ARG A 156 -8.70 -4.42 13.73
N PHE A 157 -8.83 -3.16 13.28
CA PHE A 157 -9.09 -2.01 14.14
C PHE A 157 -10.57 -1.64 14.24
N SER A 158 -11.45 -2.39 13.58
CA SER A 158 -12.91 -2.23 13.66
C SER A 158 -13.55 -3.52 14.16
N PRO A 159 -14.49 -3.46 15.10
CA PRO A 159 -15.24 -4.64 15.55
C PRO A 159 -15.98 -5.37 14.42
N ASP A 160 -16.42 -4.61 13.42
CA ASP A 160 -17.18 -5.11 12.26
C ASP A 160 -16.27 -5.39 11.06
N GLY A 161 -14.92 -5.33 11.23
CA GLY A 161 -13.97 -5.59 10.17
C GLY A 161 -13.92 -4.52 9.08
N GLN A 162 -14.38 -3.30 9.36
CA GLN A 162 -14.28 -2.18 8.43
C GLN A 162 -12.83 -1.80 8.18
N ALA A 163 -12.53 -1.41 6.95
CA ALA A 163 -11.22 -0.96 6.53
C ALA A 163 -10.73 0.24 7.35
N LYS A 164 -9.50 0.15 7.87
CA LYS A 164 -8.76 1.22 8.54
C LYS A 164 -7.33 1.22 8.03
N ILE A 165 -6.62 2.32 8.23
CA ILE A 165 -5.23 2.38 7.82
C ILE A 165 -4.33 1.96 8.98
N ALA A 166 -3.61 0.86 8.76
CA ALA A 166 -2.58 0.34 9.64
C ALA A 166 -1.22 0.98 9.31
N LEU A 167 -0.38 1.16 10.33
CA LEU A 167 1.03 1.51 10.18
C LEU A 167 1.89 0.60 11.06
N SER A 168 3.05 0.18 10.55
CA SER A 168 4.12 -0.47 11.30
C SER A 168 5.45 0.20 10.98
N ARG A 169 6.35 0.28 11.97
CA ARG A 169 7.68 0.89 11.88
C ARG A 169 8.77 -0.13 12.15
N SER A 170 9.88 -0.04 11.44
CA SER A 170 11.14 -0.72 11.75
C SER A 170 12.25 0.31 11.95
N THR A 171 13.07 0.12 13.00
CA THR A 171 14.22 0.97 13.32
C THR A 171 15.55 0.23 13.13
N ASP A 172 15.53 -0.95 12.55
CA ASP A 172 16.68 -1.83 12.38
C ASP A 172 16.80 -2.37 10.94
N GLY A 173 16.31 -1.57 9.99
CA GLY A 173 16.40 -1.88 8.57
C GLY A 173 15.49 -3.02 8.13
N GLY A 174 14.32 -3.19 8.75
CA GLY A 174 13.32 -4.18 8.37
C GLY A 174 13.55 -5.57 8.97
N LEU A 175 14.42 -5.71 9.99
CA LEU A 175 14.62 -6.98 10.70
C LEU A 175 13.48 -7.24 11.70
N HIS A 176 13.04 -6.20 12.39
CA HIS A 176 11.92 -6.26 13.32
C HIS A 176 10.96 -5.11 13.05
N TRP A 177 9.68 -5.34 13.27
CA TRP A 177 8.61 -4.38 13.01
C TRP A 177 7.73 -4.19 14.26
N SER A 178 7.27 -2.97 14.47
CA SER A 178 6.36 -2.66 15.57
C SER A 178 5.00 -3.35 15.37
N THR A 179 4.27 -3.55 16.46
CA THR A 179 2.86 -3.93 16.36
C THR A 179 2.12 -2.86 15.56
N PRO A 180 1.29 -3.25 14.56
CA PRO A 180 0.53 -2.29 13.78
C PRO A 180 -0.40 -1.43 14.61
N VAL A 181 -0.46 -0.15 14.29
CA VAL A 181 -1.35 0.83 14.91
C VAL A 181 -2.27 1.45 13.86
N ARG A 182 -3.48 1.85 14.28
CA ARG A 182 -4.39 2.61 13.43
C ARG A 182 -3.95 4.06 13.36
N ILE A 183 -3.91 4.65 12.16
CA ILE A 183 -3.47 6.03 11.94
C ILE A 183 -4.50 6.92 11.24
N ASP A 184 -5.48 6.35 10.54
CA ASP A 184 -6.56 7.15 9.95
C ASP A 184 -7.40 7.85 11.04
N GLN A 185 -7.99 9.00 10.67
CA GLN A 185 -8.85 9.78 11.56
C GLN A 185 -10.33 9.64 11.19
N SER A 186 -10.67 8.67 10.33
CA SER A 186 -12.06 8.41 9.93
C SER A 186 -12.92 8.04 11.13
N PRO A 187 -14.12 8.65 11.30
CA PRO A 187 -14.96 8.41 12.48
C PRO A 187 -15.45 6.96 12.57
N GLY A 188 -15.52 6.41 13.77
CA GLY A 188 -16.21 5.15 14.09
C GLY A 188 -15.93 4.04 13.08
N ASP A 189 -17.00 3.53 12.47
CA ASP A 189 -16.96 2.43 11.50
C ASP A 189 -16.84 2.88 10.03
N VAL A 190 -16.57 4.17 9.77
CA VAL A 190 -16.33 4.69 8.43
C VAL A 190 -15.07 4.04 7.86
N PRO A 191 -15.13 3.37 6.68
CA PRO A 191 -13.95 2.76 6.08
C PRO A 191 -12.96 3.80 5.57
N ALA A 192 -11.65 3.54 5.79
CA ALA A 192 -10.52 4.24 5.20
C ALA A 192 -9.72 3.24 4.36
N PHE A 193 -9.30 3.62 3.14
CA PHE A 193 -8.76 2.67 2.18
C PHE A 193 -7.76 3.31 1.20
N THR A 194 -7.02 2.48 0.47
CA THR A 194 -6.02 2.83 -0.55
C THR A 194 -4.97 3.83 -0.01
N PRO A 195 -4.19 3.46 1.01
CA PRO A 195 -3.21 4.37 1.59
C PRO A 195 -1.97 4.53 0.74
N GLN A 196 -1.32 5.72 0.85
CA GLN A 196 0.02 5.99 0.36
C GLN A 196 0.84 6.70 1.43
N VAL A 197 2.17 6.51 1.45
CA VAL A 197 3.05 7.07 2.48
C VAL A 197 4.30 7.70 1.88
N THR A 198 4.71 8.84 2.42
CA THR A 198 6.02 9.46 2.17
C THR A 198 6.50 10.23 3.39
N ILE A 199 7.76 10.68 3.36
CA ILE A 199 8.36 11.52 4.40
C ILE A 199 8.89 12.79 3.72
N ASN A 200 8.58 13.94 4.31
CA ASN A 200 9.06 15.23 3.81
C ASN A 200 10.45 15.57 4.37
N ALA A 201 11.02 16.70 3.93
CA ALA A 201 12.36 17.12 4.33
C ALA A 201 12.51 17.43 5.84
N ASP A 202 11.41 17.69 6.54
CA ASP A 202 11.41 17.95 7.99
C ASP A 202 11.31 16.67 8.83
N GLY A 203 11.30 15.49 8.17
CA GLY A 203 11.11 14.21 8.86
C GLY A 203 9.66 13.99 9.31
N THR A 204 8.70 14.68 8.71
CA THR A 204 7.27 14.44 8.95
C THR A 204 6.79 13.36 7.99
N ILE A 205 6.14 12.32 8.54
CA ILE A 205 5.49 11.28 7.76
C ILE A 205 4.12 11.80 7.32
N GLY A 206 3.79 11.69 6.04
CA GLY A 206 2.46 11.93 5.49
C GLY A 206 1.86 10.64 4.96
N VAL A 207 0.58 10.41 5.26
CA VAL A 207 -0.20 9.29 4.73
C VAL A 207 -1.49 9.81 4.12
N SER A 208 -1.65 9.61 2.80
CA SER A 208 -2.92 9.89 2.13
C SER A 208 -3.81 8.64 2.11
N TYR A 209 -5.11 8.83 2.07
CA TYR A 209 -6.10 7.76 1.93
C TYR A 209 -7.47 8.33 1.55
N TYR A 210 -8.37 7.48 1.05
CA TYR A 210 -9.78 7.80 0.91
C TYR A 210 -10.59 7.37 2.12
N ASP A 211 -11.71 8.06 2.39
CA ASP A 211 -12.75 7.56 3.28
C ASP A 211 -14.16 7.96 2.83
N LEU A 212 -15.15 7.40 3.52
CA LEU A 212 -16.59 7.62 3.28
C LEU A 212 -17.25 8.43 4.40
N GLN A 213 -16.49 9.29 5.13
CA GLN A 213 -17.06 10.00 6.30
C GLN A 213 -18.19 10.99 5.94
N ASN A 214 -18.25 11.45 4.71
CA ASN A 214 -19.31 12.32 4.20
C ASN A 214 -20.48 11.56 3.54
N ALA A 215 -20.43 10.22 3.54
CA ALA A 215 -21.52 9.40 3.04
C ALA A 215 -22.81 9.60 3.87
N THR A 216 -23.94 9.62 3.17
CA THR A 216 -25.27 9.75 3.79
C THR A 216 -26.19 8.63 3.31
N ALA A 217 -27.34 8.46 3.95
CA ALA A 217 -28.32 7.47 3.51
C ALA A 217 -28.82 7.70 2.07
N THR A 218 -28.82 8.95 1.60
CA THR A 218 -29.25 9.33 0.22
C THR A 218 -28.09 9.45 -0.77
N ALA A 219 -26.86 9.53 -0.28
CA ALA A 219 -25.63 9.59 -1.07
C ALA A 219 -24.54 8.73 -0.41
N PRO A 220 -24.67 7.39 -0.43
CA PRO A 220 -23.80 6.48 0.31
C PRO A 220 -22.39 6.36 -0.30
N GLY A 221 -22.18 6.86 -1.51
CA GLY A 221 -20.90 6.84 -2.22
C GLY A 221 -20.04 8.08 -2.06
N LEU A 222 -20.44 9.07 -1.26
CA LEU A 222 -19.63 10.28 -1.08
C LEU A 222 -18.31 9.96 -0.42
N THR A 223 -17.24 10.20 -1.17
CA THR A 223 -15.86 9.84 -0.86
C THR A 223 -14.98 11.07 -0.91
N ASP A 224 -14.07 11.19 0.03
CA ASP A 224 -13.03 12.22 0.05
C ASP A 224 -11.63 11.62 0.17
N ALA A 225 -10.64 12.37 -0.31
CA ALA A 225 -9.23 12.07 -0.10
C ALA A 225 -8.69 12.93 1.05
N TYR A 226 -7.91 12.33 1.93
CA TYR A 226 -7.34 12.96 3.12
C TYR A 226 -5.84 12.70 3.24
N LEU A 227 -5.17 13.58 3.99
CA LEU A 227 -3.80 13.43 4.46
C LEU A 227 -3.78 13.51 5.99
N VAL A 228 -3.11 12.57 6.64
CA VAL A 228 -2.72 12.64 8.05
C VAL A 228 -1.21 12.73 8.16
N THR A 229 -0.71 13.39 9.20
CA THR A 229 0.73 13.60 9.37
C THR A 229 1.21 13.24 10.78
N CYS A 230 2.47 12.83 10.88
CA CYS A 230 3.16 12.60 12.14
C CYS A 230 4.61 13.08 12.05
N PRO A 231 5.05 14.07 12.87
CA PRO A 231 6.42 14.57 12.89
C PRO A 231 7.36 13.59 13.59
N ALA A 232 7.94 12.63 12.86
CA ALA A 232 8.74 11.54 13.42
C ALA A 232 10.00 12.02 14.16
N ALA A 233 10.51 13.21 13.84
CA ALA A 233 11.64 13.81 14.54
C ALA A 233 11.33 14.17 16.01
N THR A 234 10.07 14.38 16.37
CA THR A 234 9.63 14.87 17.70
C THR A 234 8.57 13.99 18.35
N SER A 235 8.02 13.01 17.62
CA SER A 235 6.92 12.17 18.07
C SER A 235 7.17 10.71 17.76
N ASP A 236 6.68 9.82 18.60
CA ASP A 236 6.65 8.39 18.29
C ASP A 236 5.47 8.08 17.38
N CYS A 237 5.73 7.93 16.08
CA CYS A 237 4.70 7.63 15.07
C CYS A 237 4.22 6.17 15.10
N SER A 238 4.77 5.31 15.94
CA SER A 238 4.16 4.02 16.29
C SER A 238 3.07 4.14 17.38
N ASN A 239 2.83 5.35 17.90
CA ASN A 239 1.75 5.64 18.84
C ASN A 239 0.58 6.33 18.09
N PRO A 240 -0.65 5.77 18.13
CA PRO A 240 -1.82 6.37 17.46
C PRO A 240 -2.12 7.83 17.88
N ALA A 241 -1.82 8.19 19.14
CA ALA A 241 -2.06 9.54 19.65
C ALA A 241 -1.21 10.61 18.92
N SER A 242 -0.05 10.25 18.39
CA SER A 242 0.80 11.17 17.63
C SER A 242 0.15 11.60 16.30
N TRP A 243 -0.63 10.74 15.69
CA TRP A 243 -1.38 11.03 14.47
C TRP A 243 -2.63 11.86 14.73
N ALA A 244 -3.33 11.59 15.83
CA ALA A 244 -4.48 12.39 16.25
C ALA A 244 -4.12 13.85 16.52
N ALA A 245 -2.91 14.12 17.03
CA ALA A 245 -2.42 15.47 17.30
C ALA A 245 -2.17 16.28 16.02
N GLY A 246 -1.80 15.64 14.90
CA GLY A 246 -1.56 16.28 13.60
C GLY A 246 -2.85 16.65 12.85
N GLY A 247 -3.98 16.05 13.23
CA GLY A 247 -5.26 16.26 12.54
C GLY A 247 -5.31 15.59 11.16
N GLN A 248 -6.40 15.88 10.46
CA GLN A 248 -6.68 15.38 9.11
C GLN A 248 -6.87 16.56 8.16
N THR A 249 -6.13 16.58 7.05
CA THR A 249 -6.23 17.59 6.00
C THR A 249 -7.04 17.06 4.83
N LEU A 250 -8.08 17.78 4.41
CA LEU A 250 -8.88 17.44 3.22
C LEU A 250 -8.08 17.76 1.96
N LEU A 251 -7.89 16.76 1.09
CA LEU A 251 -7.21 16.89 -0.21
C LEU A 251 -8.19 17.15 -1.34
N SER A 252 -9.39 16.58 -1.29
CA SER A 252 -10.47 16.77 -2.27
C SER A 252 -11.18 18.11 -2.08
N THR A 253 -10.44 19.21 -2.15
CA THR A 253 -10.91 20.58 -1.85
C THR A 253 -12.05 21.09 -2.75
N THR A 254 -12.32 20.41 -3.87
CA THR A 254 -13.48 20.70 -4.74
C THR A 254 -14.77 20.05 -4.26
N GLY A 255 -14.74 19.37 -3.13
CA GLY A 255 -15.83 18.61 -2.50
C GLY A 255 -15.70 17.09 -2.75
N PRO A 256 -16.51 16.32 -2.02
CA PRO A 256 -16.54 14.87 -2.17
C PRO A 256 -16.98 14.47 -3.59
N PHE A 257 -16.50 13.31 -4.04
CA PHE A 257 -16.99 12.68 -5.25
C PHE A 257 -17.86 11.47 -4.94
N ASP A 258 -18.73 11.10 -5.85
CA ASP A 258 -19.56 9.90 -5.68
C ASP A 258 -18.86 8.68 -6.28
N MET A 259 -18.32 7.82 -5.42
CA MET A 259 -17.65 6.58 -5.82
C MET A 259 -18.55 5.67 -6.67
N THR A 260 -19.87 5.73 -6.49
CA THR A 260 -20.81 4.91 -7.27
C THR A 260 -20.87 5.29 -8.75
N THR A 261 -20.29 6.43 -9.12
CA THR A 261 -20.16 6.87 -10.53
C THR A 261 -18.84 6.42 -11.17
N ALA A 262 -17.94 5.81 -10.41
CA ALA A 262 -16.69 5.26 -10.93
C ALA A 262 -16.93 4.08 -11.89
N PRO A 263 -15.99 3.80 -12.82
CA PRO A 263 -16.04 2.60 -13.65
C PRO A 263 -16.14 1.33 -12.80
N ASN A 264 -16.78 0.30 -13.35
CA ASN A 264 -16.81 -1.00 -12.70
C ASN A 264 -15.68 -1.90 -13.23
N ALA A 265 -14.78 -2.31 -12.33
CA ALA A 265 -13.72 -3.27 -12.59
C ALA A 265 -13.64 -4.26 -11.41
N GLU A 266 -14.63 -5.15 -11.28
CA GLU A 266 -14.87 -6.02 -10.13
C GLU A 266 -15.28 -5.24 -8.86
N GLY A 267 -15.86 -4.05 -9.04
CA GLY A 267 -16.27 -3.09 -8.05
C GLY A 267 -16.14 -1.68 -8.60
N PHE A 268 -16.63 -0.67 -7.87
CA PHE A 268 -16.36 0.74 -8.18
C PHE A 268 -14.85 0.98 -8.09
N PHE A 269 -14.25 1.57 -9.11
CA PHE A 269 -12.80 1.57 -9.26
C PHE A 269 -12.24 2.94 -9.67
N VAL A 270 -11.38 3.50 -8.85
CA VAL A 270 -10.64 4.75 -9.12
C VAL A 270 -9.13 4.52 -9.18
N GLY A 271 -8.67 3.29 -9.01
CA GLY A 271 -7.27 2.87 -8.98
C GLY A 271 -6.98 1.99 -7.77
N ASP A 272 -6.00 1.09 -7.90
CA ASP A 272 -5.49 0.30 -6.77
C ASP A 272 -4.41 1.08 -5.99
N TYR A 273 -3.94 2.21 -6.53
CA TYR A 273 -2.84 3.02 -6.00
C TYR A 273 -3.14 4.51 -6.10
N GLU A 274 -2.56 5.27 -5.19
CA GLU A 274 -2.42 6.73 -5.27
C GLU A 274 -0.95 7.12 -5.38
N GLY A 275 -0.67 8.38 -5.68
CA GLY A 275 0.67 8.96 -5.59
C GLY A 275 0.78 9.89 -4.39
N LEU A 276 1.90 9.82 -3.68
CA LEU A 276 2.24 10.79 -2.65
C LEU A 276 3.74 11.02 -2.68
N THR A 277 4.14 12.27 -2.89
CA THR A 277 5.53 12.71 -2.80
C THR A 277 5.62 13.95 -1.93
N SER A 278 6.82 14.51 -1.78
CA SER A 278 7.02 15.74 -1.04
C SER A 278 8.05 16.64 -1.72
N THR A 279 7.85 17.96 -1.57
CA THR A 279 8.78 18.99 -2.01
C THR A 279 9.11 19.90 -0.83
N GLY A 280 10.34 19.82 -0.30
CA GLY A 280 10.69 20.48 0.94
C GLY A 280 9.84 19.96 2.10
N SER A 281 9.14 20.86 2.81
CA SER A 281 8.26 20.52 3.94
C SER A 281 6.82 20.19 3.52
N THR A 282 6.46 20.36 2.24
CA THR A 282 5.09 20.15 1.76
C THR A 282 4.91 18.76 1.16
N PHE A 283 3.70 18.25 1.21
CA PHE A 283 3.28 17.01 0.55
C PHE A 283 2.56 17.32 -0.76
N ASP A 284 2.83 16.52 -1.77
CA ASP A 284 2.25 16.63 -3.10
C ASP A 284 1.46 15.32 -3.42
N PRO A 285 0.22 15.20 -2.92
CA PRO A 285 -0.63 14.05 -3.20
C PRO A 285 -1.15 14.10 -4.64
N PHE A 286 -1.28 12.90 -5.23
CA PHE A 286 -1.87 12.65 -6.52
C PHE A 286 -2.89 11.52 -6.40
N PHE A 287 -4.16 11.81 -6.64
CA PHE A 287 -5.28 10.91 -6.41
C PHE A 287 -6.32 11.02 -7.52
N VAL A 288 -7.24 10.06 -7.59
CA VAL A 288 -8.27 9.98 -8.64
C VAL A 288 -9.65 10.19 -8.03
N MET A 289 -10.47 11.02 -8.65
CA MET A 289 -11.87 11.21 -8.27
C MET A 289 -12.78 10.73 -9.41
N ALA A 290 -13.86 10.02 -9.05
CA ALA A 290 -14.93 9.74 -10.00
C ALA A 290 -15.67 11.04 -10.38
N ARG A 291 -16.07 11.14 -11.65
CA ARG A 291 -16.82 12.27 -12.18
C ARG A 291 -18.05 11.75 -12.94
N PRO A 292 -19.19 12.45 -12.88
CA PRO A 292 -20.31 12.12 -13.75
C PRO A 292 -19.88 12.16 -15.22
N ILE A 293 -20.26 11.14 -15.98
CA ILE A 293 -19.93 11.02 -17.41
C ILE A 293 -20.61 12.14 -18.19
N ALA A 294 -20.02 13.32 -18.23
CA ALA A 294 -20.58 14.41 -19.03
C ALA A 294 -19.73 14.74 -20.25
N THR A 295 -18.39 14.76 -20.15
CA THR A 295 -17.54 15.28 -21.25
C THR A 295 -16.15 14.64 -21.38
N LYS A 296 -15.58 14.00 -20.36
CA LYS A 296 -14.15 13.59 -20.35
C LYS A 296 -13.86 12.20 -19.78
N GLY A 297 -14.87 11.39 -19.53
CA GLY A 297 -14.70 10.08 -18.89
C GLY A 297 -15.12 10.08 -17.42
N PRO A 298 -15.21 8.89 -16.80
CA PRO A 298 -15.79 8.73 -15.47
C PRO A 298 -14.83 9.02 -14.31
N THR A 299 -13.55 9.27 -14.59
CA THR A 299 -12.52 9.57 -13.59
C THR A 299 -11.55 10.62 -14.10
N ASP A 300 -11.10 11.50 -13.19
CA ASP A 300 -10.04 12.47 -13.44
C ASP A 300 -8.96 12.38 -12.36
N PRO A 301 -7.65 12.48 -12.70
CA PRO A 301 -6.59 12.63 -11.73
C PRO A 301 -6.55 14.06 -11.17
N PHE A 302 -6.21 14.16 -9.89
CA PHE A 302 -6.03 15.42 -9.16
C PHE A 302 -4.68 15.44 -8.49
N ALA A 303 -4.12 16.63 -8.39
CA ALA A 303 -2.95 16.90 -7.56
C ALA A 303 -3.26 18.11 -6.68
N SER A 304 -2.77 18.10 -5.45
CA SER A 304 -2.84 19.22 -4.53
C SER A 304 -1.52 19.35 -3.79
N THR A 305 -1.39 20.40 -2.99
CA THR A 305 -0.24 20.60 -2.10
C THR A 305 -0.79 20.77 -0.70
N ALA A 306 -0.21 20.06 0.27
CA ALA A 306 -0.58 20.12 1.67
C ALA A 306 0.66 20.22 2.56
N GLY A 307 0.65 21.09 3.57
CA GLY A 307 1.77 21.31 4.49
C GLY A 307 1.33 21.88 5.80
#